data_90c19394c3084e3bab2885851ea16165
#
_entry.id   90c19394c3084e3bab2885851ea16165
#
_cell.length_a   1.000
_cell.length_b   1.000
_cell.length_c   1.000
_cell.angle_alpha   90.00
_cell.angle_beta   90.00
_cell.angle_gamma   90.00
#
_symmetry.space_group_name_H-M   'P 1'
#
loop_
_entity.id
_entity.type
_entity.pdbx_description
1 polymer ?
#
loop_
_entity_poly.entity_id
_entity_poly.type
_entity_poly.pdbx_seq_one_letter_code
_entity_poly.pdbx_strand_id
1 'polypeptide(L)'
;MRRRETFRLAAGGSVAGLLSPRIARAEAEVERARRGLPSPKIQDVQVINTAPRGLRLCVVKILTDQDGLYGYGCATFTQRADLVGPAVERYLKPFLVGKPADRIDDTWQALYNSSYWRNGPVLNNAISGVDLALWDIKGRQAGMPVYQLLGGKLREAADCYSHASGNEIAETLDNARALMERGFRHVRIQV
;
A
#
# COMPACT_ATOMS: atom_id res chain seq x y z
N MET A 1 -40.98 0.81 -49.80
CA MET A 1 -40.41 2.14 -49.64
C MET A 1 -40.54 2.55 -48.16
N ARG A 2 -39.43 2.46 -47.39
CA ARG A 2 -39.35 3.01 -46.04
C ARG A 2 -38.03 3.74 -45.94
N ARG A 3 -38.09 5.04 -45.68
CA ARG A 3 -36.95 5.96 -45.56
C ARG A 3 -36.09 5.55 -44.35
N ARG A 4 -34.79 5.39 -44.59
CA ARG A 4 -33.75 5.37 -43.57
C ARG A 4 -33.38 6.82 -43.29
N GLU A 5 -33.75 7.34 -42.12
CA GLU A 5 -33.21 8.60 -41.62
C GLU A 5 -31.82 8.34 -41.03
N THR A 6 -30.81 8.89 -41.65
CA THR A 6 -29.42 8.91 -41.22
C THR A 6 -29.28 9.98 -40.16
N PHE A 7 -29.08 9.53 -38.91
CA PHE A 7 -28.59 10.43 -37.84
C PHE A 7 -27.15 10.83 -38.13
N ARG A 8 -26.98 12.08 -38.59
CA ARG A 8 -25.67 12.73 -38.59
C ARG A 8 -25.36 13.17 -37.15
N LEU A 9 -24.45 12.45 -36.48
CA LEU A 9 -23.79 12.93 -35.29
C LEU A 9 -22.84 14.07 -35.70
N ALA A 10 -23.18 15.28 -35.28
CA ALA A 10 -22.29 16.42 -35.33
C ALA A 10 -21.15 16.19 -34.35
N ALA A 11 -19.95 15.89 -34.86
CA ALA A 11 -18.71 15.93 -34.10
C ALA A 11 -18.33 17.38 -33.92
N GLY A 12 -18.04 17.79 -32.70
CA GLY A 12 -17.43 19.09 -32.42
C GLY A 12 -18.05 19.82 -31.24
N GLY A 13 -17.88 19.30 -30.06
CA GLY A 13 -18.11 20.03 -28.81
C GLY A 13 -17.08 19.59 -27.81
N SER A 14 -16.09 20.42 -27.53
CA SER A 14 -15.16 20.26 -26.43
C SER A 14 -15.92 19.98 -25.14
N VAL A 15 -15.81 18.77 -24.58
CA VAL A 15 -16.25 18.45 -23.22
C VAL A 15 -15.18 19.01 -22.26
N ALA A 16 -14.88 20.28 -22.42
CA ALA A 16 -14.14 21.06 -21.43
C ALA A 16 -15.18 21.84 -20.61
N GLY A 17 -15.50 21.31 -19.43
CA GLY A 17 -16.04 22.11 -18.36
C GLY A 17 -17.58 22.20 -18.26
N LEU A 18 -18.19 21.19 -17.72
CA LEU A 18 -19.30 21.38 -16.77
C LEU A 18 -19.13 20.33 -15.66
N LEU A 19 -18.02 20.42 -14.93
CA LEU A 19 -17.99 19.89 -13.57
C LEU A 19 -19.18 20.54 -12.84
N SER A 20 -20.12 19.75 -12.34
CA SER A 20 -21.25 20.33 -11.63
C SER A 20 -20.70 21.24 -10.52
N PRO A 21 -21.37 22.36 -10.18
CA PRO A 21 -20.91 23.27 -9.12
C PRO A 21 -20.60 22.57 -7.80
N ARG A 22 -21.21 21.40 -7.58
CA ARG A 22 -20.96 20.54 -6.42
C ARG A 22 -19.59 19.86 -6.46
N ILE A 23 -19.16 19.39 -7.63
CA ILE A 23 -17.83 18.76 -7.81
C ILE A 23 -16.73 19.82 -7.65
N ALA A 24 -16.86 20.98 -8.30
CA ALA A 24 -15.92 22.07 -8.17
C ALA A 24 -15.80 22.58 -6.72
N ARG A 25 -16.91 22.61 -5.98
CA ARG A 25 -16.91 22.96 -4.55
C ARG A 25 -16.22 21.91 -3.70
N ALA A 26 -16.46 20.62 -3.95
CA ALA A 26 -15.78 19.51 -3.25
C ALA A 26 -14.28 19.52 -3.52
N GLU A 27 -13.84 19.76 -4.76
CA GLU A 27 -12.43 19.91 -5.10
C GLU A 27 -11.79 21.11 -4.39
N ALA A 28 -12.47 22.26 -4.31
CA ALA A 28 -12.00 23.42 -3.59
C ALA A 28 -11.95 23.22 -2.06
N GLU A 29 -12.83 22.38 -1.49
CA GLU A 29 -12.79 21.99 -0.09
C GLU A 29 -11.63 21.04 0.20
N VAL A 30 -11.40 20.06 -0.67
CA VAL A 30 -10.23 19.16 -0.59
C VAL A 30 -8.94 19.95 -0.70
N GLU A 31 -8.84 20.89 -1.62
CA GLU A 31 -7.65 21.74 -1.79
C GLU A 31 -7.40 22.61 -0.56
N ARG A 32 -8.46 23.17 0.05
CA ARG A 32 -8.36 23.89 1.33
C ARG A 32 -7.93 22.98 2.48
N ALA A 33 -8.45 21.73 2.53
CA ALA A 33 -8.09 20.76 3.54
C ALA A 33 -6.63 20.30 3.45
N ARG A 34 -6.02 20.35 2.26
CA ARG A 34 -4.59 20.11 2.04
C ARG A 34 -3.70 21.20 2.66
N ARG A 35 -4.27 22.28 3.19
CA ARG A 35 -3.53 23.43 3.78
C ARG A 35 -2.46 23.99 2.84
N GLY A 36 -2.72 24.00 1.54
CA GLY A 36 -1.76 24.44 0.54
C GLY A 36 -0.56 23.51 0.33
N LEU A 37 -0.57 22.31 0.89
CA LEU A 37 0.47 21.31 0.62
C LEU A 37 0.34 20.85 -0.84
N PRO A 38 1.43 20.92 -1.63
CA PRO A 38 1.40 20.47 -3.00
C PRO A 38 1.15 18.95 -3.06
N SER A 39 0.41 18.49 -4.07
CA SER A 39 0.24 17.08 -4.34
C SER A 39 1.53 16.50 -4.92
N PRO A 40 2.29 15.65 -4.19
CA PRO A 40 3.51 15.07 -4.71
C PRO A 40 3.20 14.08 -5.83
N LYS A 41 4.04 14.05 -6.87
CA LYS A 41 3.95 13.05 -7.93
C LYS A 41 4.96 11.94 -7.69
N ILE A 42 4.57 10.73 -7.99
CA ILE A 42 5.48 9.58 -7.93
C ILE A 42 6.52 9.72 -9.04
N GLN A 43 7.78 9.85 -8.66
CA GLN A 43 8.91 9.98 -9.57
C GLN A 43 9.48 8.61 -9.93
N ASP A 44 9.58 7.72 -8.93
CA ASP A 44 10.12 6.38 -9.12
C ASP A 44 9.56 5.40 -8.09
N VAL A 45 9.56 4.11 -8.44
CA VAL A 45 9.23 2.99 -7.55
C VAL A 45 10.37 2.00 -7.59
N GLN A 46 10.96 1.73 -6.44
CA GLN A 46 12.11 0.85 -6.27
C GLN A 46 11.74 -0.35 -5.42
N VAL A 47 12.28 -1.51 -5.77
CA VAL A 47 12.17 -2.73 -4.95
C VAL A 47 13.52 -2.98 -4.28
N ILE A 48 13.49 -3.15 -2.98
CA ILE A 48 14.66 -3.46 -2.15
C ILE A 48 14.45 -4.85 -1.55
N ASN A 49 15.17 -5.83 -2.08
CA ASN A 49 15.21 -7.16 -1.50
C ASN A 49 16.34 -7.26 -0.50
N THR A 50 16.05 -7.72 0.71
CA THR A 50 17.01 -7.88 1.79
C THR A 50 16.72 -9.14 2.60
N ALA A 51 17.68 -9.63 3.36
CA ALA A 51 17.53 -10.86 4.13
C ALA A 51 18.18 -10.76 5.52
N PRO A 52 17.71 -9.87 6.41
CA PRO A 52 18.26 -9.76 7.74
C PRO A 52 18.05 -11.08 8.50
N ARG A 53 19.14 -11.63 9.04
CA ARG A 53 19.13 -12.93 9.75
C ARG A 53 18.49 -14.07 8.94
N GLY A 54 18.64 -14.06 7.60
CA GLY A 54 18.07 -15.07 6.72
C GLY A 54 16.59 -14.89 6.38
N LEU A 55 15.86 -13.95 6.98
CA LEU A 55 14.47 -13.64 6.66
C LEU A 55 14.41 -12.77 5.41
N ARG A 56 13.91 -13.32 4.30
CA ARG A 56 13.78 -12.60 3.05
C ARG A 56 12.65 -11.57 3.14
N LEU A 57 13.00 -10.31 2.92
CA LEU A 57 12.08 -9.18 2.90
C LEU A 57 12.07 -8.53 1.52
N CYS A 58 10.89 -8.14 1.07
CA CYS A 58 10.68 -7.32 -0.11
C CYS A 58 10.09 -5.98 0.34
N VAL A 59 10.83 -4.90 0.15
CA VAL A 59 10.42 -3.55 0.54
C VAL A 59 10.24 -2.71 -0.71
N VAL A 60 9.11 -2.01 -0.81
CA VAL A 60 8.86 -1.02 -1.85
C VAL A 60 9.25 0.34 -1.32
N LYS A 61 10.05 1.08 -2.08
CA LYS A 61 10.36 2.49 -1.85
C LYS A 61 9.77 3.31 -2.98
N ILE A 62 8.94 4.29 -2.64
CA ILE A 62 8.38 5.25 -3.59
C ILE A 62 9.08 6.59 -3.39
N LEU A 63 9.67 7.12 -4.46
CA LEU A 63 10.25 8.46 -4.52
C LEU A 63 9.22 9.41 -5.11
N THR A 64 9.20 10.65 -4.62
CA THR A 64 8.36 11.72 -5.18
C THR A 64 9.20 12.79 -5.87
N ASP A 65 8.54 13.67 -6.61
CA ASP A 65 9.13 14.86 -7.22
C ASP A 65 9.47 15.96 -6.20
N GLN A 66 9.19 15.75 -4.92
CA GLN A 66 9.56 16.64 -3.83
C GLN A 66 10.84 16.13 -3.15
N ASP A 67 11.84 16.99 -3.04
CA ASP A 67 13.11 16.65 -2.43
C ASP A 67 12.95 16.11 -1.00
N GLY A 68 13.56 14.96 -0.74
CA GLY A 68 13.52 14.32 0.56
C GLY A 68 12.20 13.65 0.93
N LEU A 69 11.14 13.76 0.11
CA LEU A 69 9.87 13.12 0.36
C LEU A 69 9.78 11.76 -0.36
N TYR A 70 9.81 10.71 0.41
CA TYR A 70 9.69 9.33 -0.05
C TYR A 70 8.97 8.50 1.00
N GLY A 71 8.54 7.29 0.64
CA GLY A 71 7.92 6.35 1.59
C GLY A 71 8.38 4.92 1.37
N TYR A 72 8.26 4.13 2.42
CA TYR A 72 8.55 2.70 2.42
C TYR A 72 7.29 1.90 2.73
N GLY A 73 7.15 0.76 2.05
CA GLY A 73 6.10 -0.20 2.34
C GLY A 73 6.62 -1.64 2.29
N CYS A 74 6.12 -2.47 3.19
CA CYS A 74 6.46 -3.88 3.21
C CYS A 74 5.60 -4.66 2.21
N ALA A 75 6.24 -5.30 1.25
CA ALA A 75 5.61 -6.16 0.24
C ALA A 75 5.96 -7.64 0.45
N THR A 76 6.37 -8.01 1.65
CA THR A 76 6.97 -9.32 1.90
C THR A 76 5.96 -10.46 1.88
N PHE A 77 6.17 -11.42 0.99
CA PHE A 77 5.60 -12.75 1.05
C PHE A 77 6.74 -13.76 1.21
N THR A 78 7.04 -14.13 2.44
CA THR A 78 8.27 -14.88 2.80
C THR A 78 8.48 -16.18 2.04
N GLN A 79 7.40 -16.91 1.73
CA GLN A 79 7.47 -18.19 1.02
C GLN A 79 7.76 -18.03 -0.48
N ARG A 80 7.52 -16.87 -1.07
CA ARG A 80 7.72 -16.56 -2.49
C ARG A 80 8.23 -15.13 -2.70
N ALA A 81 9.15 -14.68 -1.86
CA ALA A 81 9.62 -13.30 -1.81
C ALA A 81 10.13 -12.80 -3.19
N ASP A 82 10.78 -13.68 -3.94
CA ASP A 82 11.39 -13.33 -5.22
C ASP A 82 10.37 -13.05 -6.35
N LEU A 83 9.08 -13.40 -6.15
CA LEU A 83 8.02 -13.13 -7.13
C LEU A 83 7.38 -11.76 -6.96
N VAL A 84 7.45 -11.18 -5.77
CA VAL A 84 6.77 -9.91 -5.46
C VAL A 84 7.45 -8.72 -6.12
N GLY A 85 8.79 -8.69 -6.07
CA GLY A 85 9.59 -7.63 -6.70
C GLY A 85 9.26 -7.45 -8.19
N PRO A 86 9.36 -8.49 -9.01
CA PRO A 86 8.98 -8.43 -10.43
C PRO A 86 7.52 -7.99 -10.67
N ALA A 87 6.59 -8.36 -9.79
CA ALA A 87 5.21 -7.89 -9.89
C ALA A 87 5.12 -6.36 -9.72
N VAL A 88 5.84 -5.81 -8.74
CA VAL A 88 5.91 -4.35 -8.55
C VAL A 88 6.58 -3.66 -9.74
N GLU A 89 7.77 -4.12 -10.15
CA GLU A 89 8.58 -3.44 -11.15
C GLU A 89 7.98 -3.46 -12.55
N ARG A 90 7.41 -4.61 -12.96
CA ARG A 90 6.93 -4.81 -14.34
C ARG A 90 5.49 -4.34 -14.54
N TYR A 91 4.65 -4.41 -13.50
CA TYR A 91 3.21 -4.17 -13.64
C TYR A 91 2.72 -2.95 -12.87
N LEU A 92 3.22 -2.71 -11.64
CA LEU A 92 2.73 -1.60 -10.83
C LEU A 92 3.49 -0.30 -11.10
N LYS A 93 4.82 -0.35 -11.16
CA LYS A 93 5.67 0.83 -11.40
C LYS A 93 5.29 1.61 -12.68
N PRO A 94 5.11 0.99 -13.86
CA PRO A 94 4.75 1.73 -15.07
C PRO A 94 3.40 2.45 -14.96
N PHE A 95 2.48 1.91 -14.17
CA PHE A 95 1.19 2.53 -13.89
C PHE A 95 1.29 3.69 -12.90
N LEU A 96 2.22 3.62 -11.94
CA LEU A 96 2.32 4.55 -10.82
C LEU A 96 3.11 5.82 -11.15
N VAL A 97 4.19 5.71 -11.92
CA VAL A 97 5.08 6.85 -12.22
C VAL A 97 4.31 7.98 -12.89
N GLY A 98 4.51 9.20 -12.38
CA GLY A 98 3.83 10.42 -12.82
C GLY A 98 2.47 10.66 -12.17
N LYS A 99 1.92 9.70 -11.42
CA LYS A 99 0.64 9.85 -10.73
C LYS A 99 0.77 10.58 -9.40
N PRO A 100 -0.31 11.24 -8.92
CA PRO A 100 -0.33 11.84 -7.59
C PRO A 100 -0.17 10.77 -6.50
N ALA A 101 0.76 10.99 -5.56
CA ALA A 101 1.00 10.06 -4.46
C ALA A 101 -0.01 10.20 -3.31
N ASP A 102 -0.84 11.23 -3.32
CA ASP A 102 -1.85 11.50 -2.29
C ASP A 102 -3.23 10.87 -2.57
N ARG A 103 -3.41 10.26 -3.76
CA ARG A 103 -4.62 9.50 -4.12
C ARG A 103 -4.49 8.03 -3.76
N ILE A 104 -4.39 7.73 -2.47
CA ILE A 104 -4.03 6.40 -1.98
C ILE A 104 -5.11 5.38 -2.33
N ASP A 105 -6.36 5.63 -1.95
CA ASP A 105 -7.48 4.72 -2.19
C ASP A 105 -7.77 4.52 -3.68
N ASP A 106 -7.72 5.59 -4.47
CA ASP A 106 -7.88 5.52 -5.93
C ASP A 106 -6.77 4.66 -6.57
N THR A 107 -5.54 4.85 -6.11
CA THR A 107 -4.39 4.04 -6.54
C THR A 107 -4.57 2.58 -6.17
N TRP A 108 -4.99 2.29 -4.94
CA TRP A 108 -5.24 0.91 -4.50
C TRP A 108 -6.32 0.24 -5.38
N GLN A 109 -7.44 0.91 -5.58
CA GLN A 109 -8.53 0.42 -6.43
C GLN A 109 -8.07 0.18 -7.86
N ALA A 110 -7.32 1.10 -8.43
CA ALA A 110 -6.81 0.98 -9.78
C ALA A 110 -5.83 -0.19 -9.92
N LEU A 111 -4.90 -0.37 -8.97
CA LEU A 111 -3.97 -1.50 -8.97
C LEU A 111 -4.68 -2.84 -8.79
N TYR A 112 -5.67 -2.92 -7.90
CA TYR A 112 -6.46 -4.12 -7.70
C TYR A 112 -7.27 -4.51 -8.94
N ASN A 113 -7.79 -3.52 -9.67
CA ASN A 113 -8.58 -3.72 -10.88
C ASN A 113 -7.74 -3.78 -12.17
N SER A 114 -6.42 -3.61 -12.10
CA SER A 114 -5.52 -3.58 -13.25
C SER A 114 -5.44 -4.91 -14.01
N SER A 115 -5.88 -6.00 -13.41
CA SER A 115 -5.89 -7.35 -13.99
C SER A 115 -7.28 -7.96 -13.89
N TYR A 116 -7.68 -8.71 -14.92
CA TYR A 116 -8.96 -9.43 -14.90
C TYR A 116 -8.99 -10.49 -13.79
N TRP A 117 -7.93 -11.30 -13.66
CA TRP A 117 -7.73 -12.25 -12.57
C TRP A 117 -7.04 -11.56 -11.42
N ARG A 118 -7.74 -11.46 -10.30
CA ARG A 118 -7.33 -10.75 -9.10
C ARG A 118 -7.06 -11.72 -7.97
N ASN A 119 -6.55 -11.20 -6.87
CA ASN A 119 -6.20 -11.92 -5.65
C ASN A 119 -4.88 -12.71 -5.74
N GLY A 120 -4.63 -13.44 -4.69
CA GLY A 120 -3.42 -14.19 -4.48
C GLY A 120 -2.34 -13.42 -3.74
N PRO A 121 -1.50 -14.12 -2.98
CA PRO A 121 -0.58 -13.49 -2.04
C PRO A 121 0.51 -12.66 -2.73
N VAL A 122 0.97 -13.04 -3.92
CA VAL A 122 2.00 -12.28 -4.64
C VAL A 122 1.48 -10.90 -5.04
N LEU A 123 0.33 -10.85 -5.72
CA LEU A 123 -0.24 -9.57 -6.19
C LEU A 123 -0.74 -8.70 -5.04
N ASN A 124 -1.38 -9.30 -4.04
CA ASN A 124 -1.86 -8.54 -2.88
C ASN A 124 -0.71 -7.97 -2.05
N ASN A 125 0.41 -8.70 -1.88
CA ASN A 125 1.59 -8.15 -1.20
C ASN A 125 2.25 -7.05 -2.03
N ALA A 126 2.29 -7.17 -3.35
CA ALA A 126 2.81 -6.11 -4.22
C ALA A 126 2.00 -4.81 -4.06
N ILE A 127 0.66 -4.91 -4.09
CA ILE A 127 -0.24 -3.77 -3.87
C ILE A 127 -0.09 -3.20 -2.46
N SER A 128 -0.02 -4.08 -1.44
CA SER A 128 0.17 -3.68 -0.04
C SER A 128 1.46 -2.90 0.17
N GLY A 129 2.57 -3.31 -0.48
CA GLY A 129 3.83 -2.57 -0.40
C GLY A 129 3.74 -1.17 -0.97
N VAL A 130 3.03 -1.00 -2.08
CA VAL A 130 2.75 0.32 -2.67
C VAL A 130 1.86 1.15 -1.75
N ASP A 131 0.76 0.59 -1.27
CA ASP A 131 -0.19 1.25 -0.39
C ASP A 131 0.47 1.77 0.89
N LEU A 132 1.21 0.91 1.60
CA LEU A 132 1.97 1.31 2.79
C LEU A 132 2.99 2.41 2.50
N ALA A 133 3.67 2.37 1.35
CA ALA A 133 4.62 3.41 0.97
C ALA A 133 3.93 4.76 0.71
N LEU A 134 2.74 4.76 0.13
CA LEU A 134 1.93 5.98 -0.07
C LEU A 134 1.43 6.55 1.26
N TRP A 135 1.01 5.70 2.19
CA TRP A 135 0.66 6.12 3.54
C TRP A 135 1.85 6.68 4.32
N ASP A 136 3.07 6.11 4.16
CA ASP A 136 4.30 6.65 4.75
C ASP A 136 4.62 8.05 4.18
N ILE A 137 4.48 8.25 2.87
CA ILE A 137 4.59 9.58 2.24
C ILE A 137 3.59 10.55 2.86
N LYS A 138 2.33 10.13 3.01
CA LYS A 138 1.28 10.96 3.60
C LYS A 138 1.60 11.35 5.03
N GLY A 139 2.08 10.41 5.83
CA GLY A 139 2.51 10.66 7.20
C GLY A 139 3.67 11.66 7.28
N ARG A 140 4.69 11.49 6.46
CA ARG A 140 5.85 12.40 6.35
C ARG A 140 5.43 13.80 5.92
N GLN A 141 4.58 13.91 4.91
CA GLN A 141 4.05 15.19 4.43
C GLN A 141 3.24 15.91 5.52
N ALA A 142 2.46 15.17 6.29
CA ALA A 142 1.67 15.71 7.40
C ALA A 142 2.47 15.96 8.69
N GLY A 143 3.73 15.48 8.77
CA GLY A 143 4.52 15.50 10.01
C GLY A 143 3.92 14.64 11.11
N MET A 144 3.18 13.58 10.75
CA MET A 144 2.46 12.71 11.68
C MET A 144 2.77 11.23 11.42
N PRO A 145 2.84 10.38 12.45
CA PRO A 145 2.85 8.94 12.25
C PRO A 145 1.51 8.46 11.68
N VAL A 146 1.56 7.44 10.83
CA VAL A 146 0.38 6.95 10.09
C VAL A 146 -0.79 6.58 11.00
N TYR A 147 -0.52 6.01 12.19
CA TYR A 147 -1.60 5.66 13.11
C TYR A 147 -2.44 6.87 13.56
N GLN A 148 -1.87 8.08 13.60
CA GLN A 148 -2.62 9.31 13.89
C GLN A 148 -3.56 9.69 12.74
N LEU A 149 -3.15 9.45 11.50
CA LEU A 149 -4.01 9.66 10.33
C LEU A 149 -5.16 8.66 10.27
N LEU A 150 -4.98 7.47 10.86
CA LEU A 150 -5.97 6.39 10.88
C LEU A 150 -6.90 6.42 12.11
N GLY A 151 -6.89 7.49 12.91
CA GLY A 151 -7.80 7.66 14.03
C GLY A 151 -7.15 7.66 15.41
N GLY A 152 -5.82 7.60 15.48
CA GLY A 152 -5.07 7.75 16.70
C GLY A 152 -4.64 6.45 17.37
N LYS A 153 -4.02 6.59 18.53
CA LYS A 153 -3.43 5.49 19.27
C LYS A 153 -4.47 4.72 20.07
N LEU A 154 -4.61 3.44 19.83
CA LEU A 154 -5.55 2.59 20.53
C LEU A 154 -4.96 1.98 21.80
N ARG A 155 -3.65 1.72 21.84
CA ARG A 155 -2.94 1.08 22.96
C ARG A 155 -1.49 1.54 23.03
N GLU A 156 -0.87 1.43 24.20
CA GLU A 156 0.53 1.82 24.38
C GLU A 156 1.51 0.78 23.83
N ALA A 157 1.15 -0.51 23.94
CA ALA A 157 1.94 -1.63 23.45
C ALA A 157 1.05 -2.75 22.90
N ALA A 158 1.57 -3.53 21.98
CA ALA A 158 0.94 -4.76 21.53
C ALA A 158 1.50 -5.95 22.32
N ASP A 159 0.62 -6.85 22.78
CA ASP A 159 1.06 -8.12 23.34
C ASP A 159 1.76 -8.94 22.26
N CYS A 160 2.89 -9.52 22.64
CA CYS A 160 3.68 -10.38 21.77
C CYS A 160 3.50 -11.85 22.15
N TYR A 161 3.62 -12.72 21.17
CA TYR A 161 3.77 -14.15 21.39
C TYR A 161 5.10 -14.65 20.84
N SER A 162 5.55 -15.79 21.30
CA SER A 162 6.70 -16.50 20.73
C SER A 162 6.37 -17.96 20.48
N HIS A 163 7.14 -18.58 19.60
CA HIS A 163 6.97 -19.99 19.27
C HIS A 163 7.85 -20.85 20.19
N ALA A 164 7.26 -21.83 20.83
CA ALA A 164 7.95 -22.95 21.45
C ALA A 164 7.92 -24.12 20.48
N SER A 165 9.08 -24.66 20.15
CA SER A 165 9.26 -25.83 19.31
C SER A 165 10.28 -26.79 19.97
N GLY A 166 10.19 -28.04 19.63
CA GLY A 166 11.12 -29.10 20.07
C GLY A 166 10.87 -30.34 19.23
N ASN A 167 11.85 -31.25 19.22
CA ASN A 167 11.72 -32.54 18.53
C ASN A 167 10.87 -33.53 19.31
N GLU A 168 10.76 -33.32 20.63
CA GLU A 168 10.01 -34.14 21.56
C GLU A 168 9.07 -33.26 22.41
N ILE A 169 8.02 -33.88 22.96
CA ILE A 169 7.02 -33.18 23.80
C ILE A 169 7.68 -32.52 25.01
N ALA A 170 8.58 -33.21 25.68
CA ALA A 170 9.28 -32.71 26.87
C ALA A 170 10.08 -31.46 26.54
N GLU A 171 10.88 -31.49 25.46
CA GLU A 171 11.65 -30.32 24.97
C GLU A 171 10.75 -29.14 24.65
N THR A 172 9.63 -29.38 23.95
CA THR A 172 8.65 -28.35 23.60
C THR A 172 8.05 -27.69 24.85
N LEU A 173 7.74 -28.49 25.89
CA LEU A 173 7.22 -27.98 27.16
C LEU A 173 8.27 -27.15 27.92
N ASP A 174 9.51 -27.58 27.92
CA ASP A 174 10.61 -26.85 28.59
C ASP A 174 10.88 -25.53 27.86
N ASN A 175 10.88 -25.51 26.55
CA ASN A 175 10.99 -24.28 25.75
C ASN A 175 9.78 -23.36 25.98
N ALA A 176 8.57 -23.88 26.13
CA ALA A 176 7.41 -23.09 26.47
C ALA A 176 7.54 -22.46 27.88
N ARG A 177 7.98 -23.22 28.88
CA ARG A 177 8.26 -22.70 30.23
C ARG A 177 9.32 -21.61 30.23
N ALA A 178 10.41 -21.80 29.51
CA ALA A 178 11.47 -20.80 29.38
C ALA A 178 10.96 -19.49 28.74
N LEU A 179 10.05 -19.56 27.77
CA LEU A 179 9.39 -18.37 27.21
C LEU A 179 8.49 -17.67 28.23
N MET A 180 7.73 -18.42 29.02
CA MET A 180 6.89 -17.87 30.11
C MET A 180 7.75 -17.17 31.17
N GLU A 181 8.87 -17.75 31.56
CA GLU A 181 9.84 -17.14 32.51
C GLU A 181 10.42 -15.84 31.96
N ARG A 182 10.58 -15.72 30.63
CA ARG A 182 10.98 -14.48 29.94
C ARG A 182 9.86 -13.44 29.87
N GLY A 183 8.66 -13.74 30.37
CA GLY A 183 7.54 -12.81 30.43
C GLY A 183 6.56 -12.89 29.26
N PHE A 184 6.69 -13.86 28.35
CA PHE A 184 5.68 -14.06 27.29
C PHE A 184 4.39 -14.63 27.91
N ARG A 185 3.29 -13.91 27.76
CA ARG A 185 1.95 -14.35 28.21
C ARG A 185 1.25 -15.27 27.19
N HIS A 186 1.70 -15.22 25.96
CA HIS A 186 1.18 -16.01 24.85
C HIS A 186 2.32 -16.80 24.22
N VAL A 187 2.19 -18.12 24.24
CA VAL A 187 3.15 -19.06 23.63
C VAL A 187 2.41 -19.88 22.59
N ARG A 188 2.95 -19.92 21.37
CA ARG A 188 2.43 -20.74 20.30
C ARG A 188 3.22 -22.03 20.19
N ILE A 189 2.53 -23.17 20.28
CA ILE A 189 3.07 -24.49 19.98
C ILE A 189 2.52 -24.88 18.60
N GLN A 190 3.40 -25.40 17.76
CA GLN A 190 3.04 -25.84 16.42
C GLN A 190 3.46 -27.31 16.32
N VAL A 191 2.50 -28.21 16.17
CA VAL A 191 2.65 -29.67 15.99
C VAL A 191 2.49 -30.02 14.53
#